data_3d05cf8c0563c911c57a224310af1651
#
_entry.id   3d05cf8c0563c911c57a224310af1651
#
_cell.length_a   1.000
_cell.length_b   1.000
_cell.length_c   1.000
_cell.angle_alpha   90.00
_cell.angle_beta   90.00
_cell.angle_gamma   90.00
#
_symmetry.space_group_name_H-M   'P 1'
#
loop_
_entity.id
_entity.type
_entity.pdbx_description
1 polymer ?
#
loop_
_entity_poly.entity_id
_entity_poly.type
_entity_poly.pdbx_seq_one_letter_code
_entity_poly.pdbx_strand_id
1 'polypeptide(L)'
;METVVDHDVVEVDEFDALSIEVKTAAGPVESVVSVAPIPTRYPAKLHARKVAAELNASDGLVFLPGEPSRSYEDSDMGPAFRQRRYFYYLSGANFADCAVTYELASDRLILWIPYVEPRQVLWFGSTPGISECLKQFDVDDVRYTTQLNKFLYRHLAPGSTLYVIHADQVPLHGDFFQSAAEVRIDATSLQPAMDQARVVKTDYEVAMIRKATAVSAAAHRRVAEKLLRLENESEVEAIFQAWCTTSGAREQSYAIIAGSGKNASTLHYDANNEPLEGRELVVFDAGCEWHCYASDITRTLPISGKFSAEAKAVYDIVARMQDECISFIRPGTLFFDLHVHASRVAQQGLLKLGVLKGDPAEVWGAGTVAAFFPHGLGHHVGLEVHDVSGRERLLLLNNVMGGQGGRVGKREVITPEMLGAMEQAAASGAAAAAPYRGRQYLRKNMIVTVEPGIYFCREYIEGYFLSNPRHARFINKTVLERYYRVGGVRIEDDILVTDDGYENLSTGAPKGEELLKVINGKA
;
A
#
# COMPACT_ATOMS: atom_id res chain seq x y z
N MET A 1 30.42 -27.30 36.03
CA MET A 1 29.08 -27.87 35.78
C MET A 1 28.40 -26.93 34.79
N GLU A 2 28.59 -27.24 33.52
CA GLU A 2 27.89 -26.53 32.45
C GLU A 2 26.49 -27.11 32.32
N THR A 3 25.49 -26.26 32.46
CA THR A 3 24.09 -26.63 32.15
C THR A 3 23.91 -26.54 30.64
N VAL A 4 23.86 -27.71 30.02
CA VAL A 4 23.38 -27.87 28.64
C VAL A 4 21.91 -27.49 28.62
N VAL A 5 21.59 -26.44 27.88
CA VAL A 5 20.18 -26.11 27.54
C VAL A 5 19.80 -27.00 26.37
N ASP A 6 18.93 -27.95 26.64
CA ASP A 6 18.33 -28.81 25.63
C ASP A 6 17.50 -27.94 24.66
N HIS A 7 17.87 -27.98 23.41
CA HIS A 7 17.08 -27.38 22.33
C HIS A 7 16.17 -28.47 21.78
N ASP A 8 14.88 -28.39 22.11
CA ASP A 8 13.87 -29.19 21.46
C ASP A 8 13.78 -28.76 19.98
N VAL A 9 14.21 -29.66 19.10
CA VAL A 9 14.01 -29.53 17.66
C VAL A 9 12.55 -29.90 17.39
N VAL A 10 11.74 -28.92 17.05
CA VAL A 10 10.38 -29.14 16.57
C VAL A 10 10.46 -29.55 15.10
N GLU A 11 10.18 -30.80 14.79
CA GLU A 11 9.96 -31.24 13.41
C GLU A 11 8.72 -30.55 12.84
N VAL A 12 8.90 -29.87 11.71
CA VAL A 12 7.90 -28.99 11.11
C VAL A 12 7.08 -29.78 10.08
N ASP A 13 6.19 -30.64 10.53
CA ASP A 13 5.23 -31.34 9.65
C ASP A 13 3.75 -31.00 9.92
N GLU A 14 3.45 -30.16 10.90
CA GLU A 14 2.07 -29.74 11.17
C GLU A 14 1.99 -28.22 11.37
N PHE A 15 1.79 -27.48 10.29
CA PHE A 15 1.53 -26.03 10.31
C PHE A 15 0.05 -25.68 10.56
N ASP A 16 -0.65 -26.38 11.45
CA ASP A 16 -2.06 -26.11 11.70
C ASP A 16 -2.37 -25.27 12.93
N ALA A 17 -1.37 -24.91 13.74
CA ALA A 17 -1.57 -23.92 14.82
C ALA A 17 -0.21 -23.40 15.32
N LEU A 18 0.19 -22.21 14.95
CA LEU A 18 1.30 -21.52 15.59
C LEU A 18 0.78 -20.73 16.79
N SER A 19 0.92 -21.27 18.00
CA SER A 19 0.80 -20.49 19.23
C SER A 19 2.20 -20.03 19.64
N ILE A 20 2.42 -18.72 19.63
CA ILE A 20 3.67 -18.12 20.15
C ILE A 20 3.44 -17.79 21.63
N GLU A 21 4.03 -18.54 22.54
CA GLU A 21 4.15 -18.15 23.95
C GLU A 21 5.30 -17.13 24.08
N VAL A 22 4.99 -15.89 24.38
CA VAL A 22 5.99 -14.89 24.78
C VAL A 22 6.13 -14.92 26.30
N LYS A 23 7.19 -15.54 26.80
CA LYS A 23 7.54 -15.46 28.23
C LYS A 23 8.29 -14.16 28.49
N THR A 24 7.70 -13.23 29.22
CA THR A 24 8.38 -12.05 29.74
C THR A 24 8.83 -12.32 31.19
N ALA A 25 9.87 -11.61 31.66
CA ALA A 25 10.42 -11.74 33.01
C ALA A 25 9.42 -11.39 34.14
N ALA A 26 8.20 -10.98 33.83
CA ALA A 26 7.15 -10.60 34.76
C ALA A 26 5.99 -11.62 34.87
N GLY A 27 6.16 -12.85 34.32
CA GLY A 27 5.12 -13.89 34.33
C GLY A 27 4.40 -14.04 32.99
N PRO A 28 3.63 -15.12 32.76
CA PRO A 28 3.01 -15.38 31.48
C PRO A 28 1.90 -14.36 31.21
N VAL A 29 2.10 -13.50 30.22
CA VAL A 29 1.02 -12.77 29.60
C VAL A 29 0.49 -13.66 28.48
N GLU A 30 -0.61 -14.35 28.71
CA GLU A 30 -1.36 -15.03 27.66
C GLU A 30 -2.00 -13.98 26.75
N SER A 31 -1.26 -13.51 25.76
CA SER A 31 -1.85 -12.97 24.56
C SER A 31 -1.95 -14.11 23.55
N VAL A 32 -3.01 -14.87 23.63
CA VAL A 32 -3.40 -15.79 22.57
C VAL A 32 -3.81 -14.94 21.37
N VAL A 33 -2.84 -14.61 20.51
CA VAL A 33 -3.18 -14.17 19.16
C VAL A 33 -3.66 -15.42 18.43
N SER A 34 -4.96 -15.67 18.48
CA SER A 34 -5.61 -16.66 17.62
C SER A 34 -5.50 -16.14 16.18
N VAL A 35 -4.41 -16.47 15.51
CA VAL A 35 -4.31 -16.29 14.06
C VAL A 35 -5.22 -17.34 13.45
N ALA A 36 -6.37 -16.92 12.92
CA ALA A 36 -7.21 -17.79 12.11
C ALA A 36 -6.33 -18.47 11.05
N PRO A 37 -6.53 -19.79 10.80
CA PRO A 37 -5.71 -20.51 9.83
C PRO A 37 -5.76 -19.78 8.48
N ILE A 38 -4.58 -19.53 7.90
CA ILE A 38 -4.46 -18.86 6.60
C ILE A 38 -5.15 -19.77 5.57
N PRO A 39 -6.16 -19.25 4.82
CA PRO A 39 -6.82 -20.06 3.81
C PRO A 39 -5.78 -20.58 2.80
N THR A 40 -5.71 -21.87 2.62
CA THR A 40 -4.68 -22.53 1.78
C THR A 40 -4.94 -22.38 0.28
N ARG A 41 -6.17 -22.02 -0.11
CA ARG A 41 -6.60 -21.92 -1.51
C ARG A 41 -6.97 -20.49 -1.84
N TYR A 42 -6.39 -19.95 -2.93
CA TYR A 42 -6.70 -18.61 -3.39
C TYR A 42 -8.16 -18.52 -3.89
N PRO A 43 -8.98 -17.55 -3.43
CA PRO A 43 -10.42 -17.50 -3.69
C PRO A 43 -10.75 -16.85 -5.05
N ALA A 44 -10.13 -17.31 -6.13
CA ALA A 44 -10.27 -16.74 -7.48
C ALA A 44 -11.74 -16.63 -7.92
N LYS A 45 -12.53 -17.66 -7.65
CA LYS A 45 -13.96 -17.69 -8.00
C LYS A 45 -14.79 -16.65 -7.27
N LEU A 46 -14.52 -16.44 -5.98
CA LEU A 46 -15.16 -15.39 -5.18
C LEU A 46 -14.84 -14.01 -5.77
N HIS A 47 -13.58 -13.77 -6.14
CA HIS A 47 -13.16 -12.52 -6.74
C HIS A 47 -13.82 -12.30 -8.11
N ALA A 48 -13.90 -13.33 -8.95
CA ALA A 48 -14.59 -13.24 -10.24
C ALA A 48 -16.07 -12.86 -10.09
N ARG A 49 -16.77 -13.46 -9.11
CA ARG A 49 -18.18 -13.12 -8.81
C ARG A 49 -18.33 -11.69 -8.27
N LYS A 50 -17.40 -11.20 -7.45
CA LYS A 50 -17.39 -9.79 -7.01
C LYS A 50 -17.25 -8.85 -8.20
N VAL A 51 -16.37 -9.16 -9.14
CA VAL A 51 -16.18 -8.36 -10.36
C VAL A 51 -17.43 -8.38 -11.24
N ALA A 52 -18.04 -9.56 -11.44
CA ALA A 52 -19.29 -9.68 -12.22
C ALA A 52 -20.42 -8.85 -11.64
N ALA A 53 -20.58 -8.85 -10.32
CA ALA A 53 -21.57 -8.03 -9.62
C ALA A 53 -21.35 -6.53 -9.86
N GLU A 54 -20.11 -6.06 -9.84
CA GLU A 54 -19.76 -4.65 -10.10
C GLU A 54 -19.82 -4.26 -11.58
N LEU A 55 -19.53 -5.22 -12.48
CA LEU A 55 -19.65 -5.03 -13.93
C LEU A 55 -21.11 -4.90 -14.37
N ASN A 56 -22.03 -5.48 -13.59
CA ASN A 56 -23.48 -5.46 -13.85
C ASN A 56 -23.84 -5.98 -15.25
N ALA A 57 -23.15 -7.06 -15.68
CA ALA A 57 -23.39 -7.74 -16.95
C ALA A 57 -23.72 -9.22 -16.70
N SER A 58 -24.71 -9.74 -17.41
CA SER A 58 -25.19 -11.12 -17.27
C SER A 58 -24.55 -12.08 -18.28
N ASP A 59 -23.94 -11.55 -19.34
CA ASP A 59 -23.28 -12.34 -20.37
C ASP A 59 -21.98 -11.69 -20.86
N GLY A 60 -21.23 -12.44 -21.67
CA GLY A 60 -19.94 -12.03 -22.19
C GLY A 60 -18.78 -12.76 -21.54
N LEU A 61 -17.59 -12.51 -22.06
CA LEU A 61 -16.37 -13.14 -21.62
C LEU A 61 -15.39 -12.07 -21.10
N VAL A 62 -14.96 -12.22 -19.84
CA VAL A 62 -13.84 -11.45 -19.32
C VAL A 62 -12.54 -12.16 -19.72
N PHE A 63 -11.57 -11.40 -20.23
CA PHE A 63 -10.24 -11.89 -20.56
C PHE A 63 -9.17 -10.98 -19.97
N LEU A 64 -8.23 -11.58 -19.21
CA LEU A 64 -7.06 -10.89 -18.69
C LEU A 64 -5.79 -11.71 -18.95
N PRO A 65 -4.80 -11.14 -19.68
CA PRO A 65 -3.48 -11.74 -19.77
C PRO A 65 -2.67 -11.46 -18.50
N GLY A 66 -1.91 -12.45 -18.06
CA GLY A 66 -0.84 -12.28 -17.09
C GLY A 66 0.35 -11.53 -17.69
N GLU A 67 1.33 -11.25 -16.85
CA GLU A 67 2.59 -10.66 -17.30
C GLU A 67 3.39 -11.72 -18.09
N PRO A 68 3.86 -11.40 -19.31
CA PRO A 68 4.71 -12.30 -20.07
C PRO A 68 6.12 -12.37 -19.49
N SER A 69 6.80 -13.47 -19.76
CA SER A 69 8.26 -13.55 -19.58
C SER A 69 8.95 -12.53 -20.48
N ARG A 70 9.96 -11.83 -19.95
CA ARG A 70 10.71 -10.80 -20.70
C ARG A 70 12.20 -10.93 -20.46
N SER A 71 12.97 -10.64 -21.49
CA SER A 71 14.40 -10.40 -21.40
C SER A 71 14.70 -8.92 -21.62
N TYR A 72 15.83 -8.46 -21.12
CA TYR A 72 16.37 -7.16 -21.51
C TYR A 72 16.79 -7.21 -22.98
N GLU A 73 16.83 -6.05 -23.64
CA GLU A 73 17.38 -5.92 -24.96
C GLU A 73 18.85 -6.39 -24.96
N ASP A 74 19.21 -7.23 -25.92
CA ASP A 74 20.56 -7.82 -26.07
C ASP A 74 21.06 -8.65 -24.85
N SER A 75 20.16 -9.23 -24.05
CA SER A 75 20.50 -10.06 -22.88
C SER A 75 19.61 -11.30 -22.76
N ASP A 76 20.18 -12.38 -22.26
CA ASP A 76 19.45 -13.57 -21.81
C ASP A 76 18.85 -13.40 -20.40
N MET A 77 19.18 -12.29 -19.71
CA MET A 77 18.61 -11.92 -18.41
C MET A 77 17.39 -11.00 -18.59
N GLY A 78 16.50 -11.04 -17.63
CA GLY A 78 15.30 -10.21 -17.61
C GLY A 78 15.11 -9.45 -16.28
N PRO A 79 14.14 -8.54 -16.23
CA PRO A 79 13.75 -7.88 -14.99
C PRO A 79 13.15 -8.89 -13.99
N ALA A 80 13.17 -8.53 -12.70
CA ALA A 80 12.43 -9.29 -11.70
C ALA A 80 10.97 -9.43 -12.12
N PHE A 81 10.44 -10.64 -12.03
CA PHE A 81 9.06 -10.91 -12.42
C PHE A 81 8.09 -10.21 -11.46
N ARG A 82 7.15 -9.44 -12.01
CA ARG A 82 6.04 -8.82 -11.27
C ARG A 82 4.73 -9.04 -12.02
N GLN A 83 3.84 -9.83 -11.42
CA GLN A 83 2.56 -10.18 -12.02
C GLN A 83 1.63 -8.98 -12.14
N ARG A 84 0.82 -8.93 -13.21
CA ARG A 84 -0.28 -7.96 -13.38
C ARG A 84 -1.32 -8.16 -12.29
N ARG A 85 -1.61 -7.11 -11.51
CA ARG A 85 -2.46 -7.22 -10.31
C ARG A 85 -3.92 -7.56 -10.62
N TYR A 86 -4.45 -7.08 -11.73
CA TYR A 86 -5.80 -7.44 -12.16
C TYR A 86 -5.93 -8.91 -12.58
N PHE A 87 -4.92 -9.43 -13.29
CA PHE A 87 -4.85 -10.86 -13.59
C PHE A 87 -4.72 -11.69 -12.31
N TYR A 88 -3.80 -11.31 -11.41
CA TYR A 88 -3.62 -12.01 -10.14
C TYR A 88 -4.90 -12.04 -9.32
N TYR A 89 -5.65 -10.93 -9.27
CA TYR A 89 -6.92 -10.86 -8.53
C TYR A 89 -7.94 -11.91 -8.96
N LEU A 90 -8.02 -12.24 -10.26
CA LEU A 90 -8.93 -13.26 -10.77
C LEU A 90 -8.34 -14.67 -10.82
N SER A 91 -7.03 -14.85 -10.62
CA SER A 91 -6.38 -16.15 -10.84
C SER A 91 -5.63 -16.68 -9.62
N GLY A 92 -4.96 -15.83 -8.86
CA GLY A 92 -3.98 -16.19 -7.83
C GLY A 92 -2.63 -16.65 -8.40
N ALA A 93 -2.50 -16.80 -9.72
CA ALA A 93 -1.29 -17.32 -10.36
C ALA A 93 -0.20 -16.25 -10.43
N ASN A 94 0.96 -16.50 -9.79
CA ASN A 94 2.10 -15.58 -9.76
C ASN A 94 3.29 -16.16 -10.56
N PHE A 95 3.07 -16.50 -11.84
CA PHE A 95 4.10 -16.92 -12.79
C PHE A 95 3.75 -16.45 -14.20
N ALA A 96 4.75 -16.38 -15.07
CA ALA A 96 4.64 -15.72 -16.38
C ALA A 96 3.77 -16.50 -17.39
N ASP A 97 3.40 -15.80 -18.47
CA ASP A 97 2.76 -16.36 -19.69
C ASP A 97 1.40 -17.02 -19.47
N CYS A 98 0.71 -16.63 -18.40
CA CYS A 98 -0.64 -17.08 -18.08
C CYS A 98 -1.71 -16.16 -18.68
N ALA A 99 -2.96 -16.64 -18.67
CA ALA A 99 -4.15 -15.83 -18.89
C ALA A 99 -5.32 -16.37 -18.06
N VAL A 100 -6.36 -15.59 -17.88
CA VAL A 100 -7.60 -16.03 -17.24
C VAL A 100 -8.80 -15.60 -18.09
N THR A 101 -9.80 -16.48 -18.19
CA THR A 101 -11.10 -16.18 -18.79
C THR A 101 -12.21 -16.45 -17.79
N TYR A 102 -13.19 -15.55 -17.74
CA TYR A 102 -14.38 -15.76 -16.93
C TYR A 102 -15.64 -15.53 -17.78
N GLU A 103 -16.42 -16.59 -17.96
CA GLU A 103 -17.68 -16.58 -18.69
C GLU A 103 -18.81 -16.21 -17.74
N LEU A 104 -19.41 -15.02 -17.94
CA LEU A 104 -20.39 -14.46 -17.02
C LEU A 104 -21.65 -15.30 -16.91
N ALA A 105 -22.21 -15.75 -18.06
CA ALA A 105 -23.48 -16.49 -18.10
C ALA A 105 -23.42 -17.86 -17.41
N SER A 106 -22.30 -18.55 -17.50
CA SER A 106 -22.11 -19.89 -16.91
C SER A 106 -21.38 -19.87 -15.58
N ASP A 107 -20.96 -18.69 -15.11
CA ASP A 107 -20.11 -18.52 -13.93
C ASP A 107 -18.85 -19.39 -13.99
N ARG A 108 -18.21 -19.49 -15.18
CA ARG A 108 -17.09 -20.38 -15.41
C ARG A 108 -15.76 -19.64 -15.49
N LEU A 109 -14.85 -19.95 -14.58
CA LEU A 109 -13.52 -19.35 -14.47
C LEU A 109 -12.46 -20.37 -14.92
N ILE A 110 -11.67 -20.04 -15.94
CA ILE A 110 -10.61 -20.91 -16.50
C ILE A 110 -9.27 -20.20 -16.40
N LEU A 111 -8.30 -20.86 -15.78
CA LEU A 111 -6.90 -20.43 -15.78
C LEU A 111 -6.17 -21.09 -16.96
N TRP A 112 -5.46 -20.28 -17.73
CA TRP A 112 -4.63 -20.71 -18.85
C TRP A 112 -3.17 -20.59 -18.46
N ILE A 113 -2.42 -21.69 -18.53
CA ILE A 113 -1.01 -21.78 -18.12
C ILE A 113 -0.10 -22.13 -19.31
N PRO A 114 1.16 -21.71 -19.31
CA PRO A 114 2.10 -22.12 -20.35
C PRO A 114 2.40 -23.63 -20.25
N TYR A 115 2.64 -24.25 -21.40
CA TYR A 115 3.28 -25.56 -21.43
C TYR A 115 4.80 -25.36 -21.42
N VAL A 116 5.47 -25.88 -20.39
CA VAL A 116 6.92 -25.78 -20.26
C VAL A 116 7.57 -27.06 -20.85
N GLU A 117 8.37 -26.89 -21.87
CA GLU A 117 9.13 -27.97 -22.47
C GLU A 117 10.14 -28.56 -21.48
N PRO A 118 10.33 -29.90 -21.41
CA PRO A 118 11.24 -30.53 -20.46
C PRO A 118 12.68 -29.98 -20.49
N ARG A 119 13.14 -29.50 -21.65
CA ARG A 119 14.45 -28.86 -21.77
C ARG A 119 14.52 -27.50 -21.08
N GLN A 120 13.42 -26.74 -21.06
CA GLN A 120 13.35 -25.45 -20.38
C GLN A 120 13.37 -25.62 -18.88
N VAL A 121 12.82 -26.73 -18.35
CA VAL A 121 12.86 -27.04 -16.92
C VAL A 121 14.29 -27.12 -16.39
N LEU A 122 15.22 -27.64 -17.21
CA LEU A 122 16.65 -27.73 -16.87
C LEU A 122 17.26 -26.34 -16.59
N TRP A 123 16.80 -25.31 -17.30
CA TRP A 123 17.36 -23.96 -17.22
C TRP A 123 16.63 -23.05 -16.25
N PHE A 124 15.30 -23.14 -16.19
CA PHE A 124 14.45 -22.16 -15.52
C PHE A 124 13.57 -22.77 -14.41
N GLY A 125 13.64 -24.07 -14.19
CA GLY A 125 12.74 -24.77 -13.29
C GLY A 125 11.36 -25.05 -13.91
N SER A 126 10.48 -25.67 -13.12
CA SER A 126 9.09 -25.95 -13.54
C SER A 126 8.15 -24.87 -12.99
N THR A 127 7.09 -24.58 -13.74
CA THR A 127 5.90 -23.88 -13.24
C THR A 127 4.87 -24.89 -12.74
N PRO A 128 3.90 -24.49 -11.88
CA PRO A 128 2.83 -25.37 -11.44
C PRO A 128 2.06 -25.96 -12.61
N GLY A 129 1.83 -27.28 -12.58
CA GLY A 129 1.04 -28.00 -13.58
C GLY A 129 -0.46 -27.85 -13.34
N ILE A 130 -1.28 -28.44 -14.26
CA ILE A 130 -2.76 -28.36 -14.20
C ILE A 130 -3.30 -28.82 -12.84
N SER A 131 -2.84 -29.97 -12.35
CA SER A 131 -3.32 -30.55 -11.08
C SER A 131 -2.93 -29.74 -9.86
N GLU A 132 -1.77 -29.09 -9.89
CA GLU A 132 -1.28 -28.22 -8.83
C GLU A 132 -2.06 -26.90 -8.80
N CYS A 133 -2.28 -26.29 -9.96
CA CYS A 133 -3.10 -25.09 -10.08
C CYS A 133 -4.55 -25.30 -9.59
N LEU A 134 -5.17 -26.46 -9.92
CA LEU A 134 -6.52 -26.80 -9.44
C LEU A 134 -6.59 -26.97 -7.91
N LYS A 135 -5.49 -27.35 -7.27
CA LYS A 135 -5.40 -27.43 -5.80
C LYS A 135 -5.21 -26.07 -5.15
N GLN A 136 -4.36 -25.23 -5.77
CA GLN A 136 -3.97 -23.93 -5.19
C GLN A 136 -4.99 -22.83 -5.44
N PHE A 137 -5.67 -22.84 -6.58
CA PHE A 137 -6.56 -21.77 -7.01
C PHE A 137 -8.00 -22.25 -7.15
N ASP A 138 -8.95 -21.44 -6.69
CA ASP A 138 -10.38 -21.73 -6.82
C ASP A 138 -10.89 -21.36 -8.23
N VAL A 139 -10.49 -22.18 -9.20
CA VAL A 139 -10.91 -22.08 -10.61
C VAL A 139 -11.66 -23.34 -11.03
N ASP A 140 -12.55 -23.23 -12.04
CA ASP A 140 -13.34 -24.38 -12.52
C ASP A 140 -12.53 -25.30 -13.45
N ASP A 141 -11.53 -24.76 -14.12
CA ASP A 141 -10.73 -25.52 -15.10
C ASP A 141 -9.34 -24.88 -15.27
N VAL A 142 -8.35 -25.67 -15.63
CA VAL A 142 -7.00 -25.22 -15.97
C VAL A 142 -6.60 -25.83 -17.30
N ARG A 143 -6.12 -25.01 -18.24
CA ARG A 143 -5.75 -25.42 -19.58
C ARG A 143 -4.43 -24.79 -20.02
N TYR A 144 -3.81 -25.38 -21.05
CA TYR A 144 -2.63 -24.76 -21.66
C TYR A 144 -3.01 -23.60 -22.58
N THR A 145 -2.21 -22.52 -22.55
CA THR A 145 -2.38 -21.31 -23.38
C THR A 145 -2.41 -21.61 -24.87
N THR A 146 -1.79 -22.70 -25.33
CA THR A 146 -1.86 -23.18 -26.72
C THR A 146 -3.29 -23.48 -27.19
N GLN A 147 -4.23 -23.69 -26.28
CA GLN A 147 -5.64 -23.96 -26.58
C GLN A 147 -6.52 -22.68 -26.50
N LEU A 148 -5.98 -21.57 -26.01
CA LEU A 148 -6.73 -20.34 -25.73
C LEU A 148 -7.39 -19.77 -26.98
N ASN A 149 -6.64 -19.62 -28.08
CA ASN A 149 -7.19 -19.04 -29.32
C ASN A 149 -8.36 -19.87 -29.87
N LYS A 150 -8.25 -21.21 -29.83
CA LYS A 150 -9.33 -22.11 -30.23
C LYS A 150 -10.54 -21.99 -29.31
N PHE A 151 -10.34 -21.77 -28.02
CA PHE A 151 -11.40 -21.52 -27.06
C PHE A 151 -12.11 -20.21 -27.37
N LEU A 152 -11.38 -19.10 -27.51
CA LEU A 152 -11.94 -17.77 -27.83
C LEU A 152 -12.76 -17.81 -29.12
N TYR A 153 -12.22 -18.42 -30.17
CA TYR A 153 -12.94 -18.57 -31.45
C TYR A 153 -14.28 -19.30 -31.33
N ARG A 154 -14.37 -20.29 -30.44
CA ARG A 154 -15.61 -21.06 -30.22
C ARG A 154 -16.63 -20.38 -29.32
N HIS A 155 -16.17 -19.56 -28.37
CA HIS A 155 -17.02 -18.96 -27.34
C HIS A 155 -17.44 -17.53 -27.66
N LEU A 156 -16.73 -16.82 -28.53
CA LEU A 156 -17.07 -15.49 -28.97
C LEU A 156 -17.89 -15.56 -30.27
N ALA A 157 -19.20 -15.75 -30.13
CA ALA A 157 -20.14 -15.71 -31.24
C ALA A 157 -20.41 -14.24 -31.67
N PRO A 158 -20.95 -14.01 -32.89
CA PRO A 158 -21.46 -12.71 -33.30
C PRO A 158 -22.41 -12.10 -32.25
N GLY A 159 -22.16 -10.83 -31.89
CA GLY A 159 -22.94 -10.10 -30.88
C GLY A 159 -22.48 -10.31 -29.43
N SER A 160 -21.57 -11.24 -29.13
CA SER A 160 -21.01 -11.39 -27.79
C SER A 160 -20.06 -10.25 -27.43
N THR A 161 -19.87 -10.03 -26.12
CA THR A 161 -18.95 -9.00 -25.60
C THR A 161 -17.71 -9.64 -24.99
N LEU A 162 -16.53 -9.15 -25.40
CA LEU A 162 -15.25 -9.45 -24.78
C LEU A 162 -14.83 -8.26 -23.89
N TYR A 163 -14.79 -8.48 -22.58
CA TYR A 163 -14.36 -7.49 -21.60
C TYR A 163 -12.85 -7.62 -21.35
N VAL A 164 -12.11 -6.54 -21.56
CA VAL A 164 -10.67 -6.40 -21.31
C VAL A 164 -10.40 -5.11 -20.54
N ILE A 165 -9.23 -4.98 -19.93
CA ILE A 165 -8.84 -3.71 -19.28
C ILE A 165 -8.33 -2.71 -20.33
N HIS A 166 -7.53 -3.18 -21.27
CA HIS A 166 -6.98 -2.34 -22.35
C HIS A 166 -7.18 -3.01 -23.70
N ALA A 167 -7.40 -2.22 -24.73
CA ALA A 167 -7.65 -2.74 -26.08
C ALA A 167 -6.47 -3.55 -26.67
N ASP A 168 -5.25 -3.25 -26.26
CA ASP A 168 -4.03 -3.97 -26.64
C ASP A 168 -3.89 -5.36 -25.99
N GLN A 169 -4.71 -5.66 -24.99
CA GLN A 169 -4.77 -6.99 -24.35
C GLN A 169 -5.59 -8.00 -25.14
N VAL A 170 -6.35 -7.55 -26.14
CA VAL A 170 -7.10 -8.46 -27.00
C VAL A 170 -6.13 -9.36 -27.77
N PRO A 171 -6.28 -10.71 -27.71
CA PRO A 171 -5.36 -11.61 -28.41
C PRO A 171 -5.47 -11.44 -29.92
N LEU A 172 -4.51 -10.71 -30.52
CA LEU A 172 -4.44 -10.40 -31.93
C LEU A 172 -3.70 -11.51 -32.70
N HIS A 173 -4.35 -12.65 -32.94
CA HIS A 173 -3.72 -13.68 -33.78
C HIS A 173 -4.61 -14.08 -34.96
N GLY A 174 -4.13 -13.76 -36.18
CA GLY A 174 -4.54 -14.31 -37.47
C GLY A 174 -6.04 -14.24 -37.78
N ASP A 175 -6.57 -15.37 -38.17
CA ASP A 175 -7.95 -15.54 -38.69
C ASP A 175 -9.07 -15.18 -37.69
N PHE A 176 -8.76 -15.03 -36.41
CA PHE A 176 -9.76 -14.66 -35.39
C PHE A 176 -10.41 -13.30 -35.69
N PHE A 177 -9.63 -12.31 -36.14
CA PHE A 177 -10.15 -10.97 -36.43
C PHE A 177 -10.95 -10.87 -37.73
N GLN A 178 -10.72 -11.73 -38.70
CA GLN A 178 -11.52 -11.72 -39.93
C GLN A 178 -12.94 -12.26 -39.69
N SER A 179 -13.11 -13.16 -38.72
CA SER A 179 -14.43 -13.70 -38.32
C SER A 179 -15.05 -12.97 -37.13
N ALA A 180 -14.27 -12.22 -36.35
CA ALA A 180 -14.69 -11.50 -35.13
C ALA A 180 -15.19 -10.06 -35.37
N ALA A 181 -15.44 -9.67 -36.62
CA ALA A 181 -15.94 -8.32 -36.95
C ALA A 181 -17.27 -7.96 -36.25
N GLU A 182 -17.96 -8.94 -35.66
CA GLU A 182 -19.23 -8.78 -34.94
C GLU A 182 -19.11 -8.97 -33.41
N VAL A 183 -17.89 -9.22 -32.87
CA VAL A 183 -17.65 -9.29 -31.42
C VAL A 183 -17.41 -7.88 -30.88
N ARG A 184 -18.18 -7.50 -29.88
CA ARG A 184 -18.02 -6.22 -29.21
C ARG A 184 -16.86 -6.27 -28.22
N ILE A 185 -15.83 -5.46 -28.40
CA ILE A 185 -14.75 -5.29 -27.44
C ILE A 185 -15.10 -4.15 -26.49
N ASP A 186 -15.20 -4.44 -25.20
CA ASP A 186 -15.35 -3.44 -24.13
C ASP A 186 -14.05 -3.36 -23.34
N ALA A 187 -13.30 -2.27 -23.53
CA ALA A 187 -12.07 -1.96 -22.85
C ALA A 187 -12.24 -0.83 -21.81
N THR A 188 -13.46 -0.55 -21.38
CA THR A 188 -13.79 0.59 -20.52
C THR A 188 -14.50 0.21 -19.21
N SER A 189 -15.31 -0.85 -19.24
CA SER A 189 -16.17 -1.22 -18.11
C SER A 189 -15.50 -2.12 -17.08
N LEU A 190 -14.54 -2.97 -17.51
CA LEU A 190 -13.94 -3.99 -16.65
C LEU A 190 -13.07 -3.39 -15.55
N GLN A 191 -12.18 -2.44 -15.88
CA GLN A 191 -11.27 -1.86 -14.88
C GLN A 191 -12.01 -1.17 -13.74
N PRO A 192 -12.99 -0.28 -13.97
CA PRO A 192 -13.78 0.32 -12.87
C PRO A 192 -14.54 -0.70 -12.02
N ALA A 193 -15.01 -1.80 -12.62
CA ALA A 193 -15.67 -2.88 -11.89
C ALA A 193 -14.68 -3.64 -10.99
N MET A 194 -13.49 -3.94 -11.51
CA MET A 194 -12.43 -4.59 -10.74
C MET A 194 -11.89 -3.69 -9.63
N ASP A 195 -11.71 -2.39 -9.89
CA ASP A 195 -11.30 -1.43 -8.86
C ASP A 195 -12.30 -1.41 -7.71
N GLN A 196 -13.59 -1.34 -8.02
CA GLN A 196 -14.65 -1.34 -7.01
C GLN A 196 -14.69 -2.66 -6.22
N ALA A 197 -14.50 -3.80 -6.88
CA ALA A 197 -14.48 -5.11 -6.24
C ALA A 197 -13.29 -5.28 -5.27
N ARG A 198 -12.13 -4.64 -5.54
CA ARG A 198 -10.89 -4.72 -4.74
C ARG A 198 -10.89 -3.83 -3.51
N VAL A 199 -11.71 -2.78 -3.46
CA VAL A 199 -11.73 -1.81 -2.35
C VAL A 199 -12.02 -2.49 -1.02
N VAL A 200 -13.05 -3.33 -0.96
CA VAL A 200 -13.40 -4.12 0.24
C VAL A 200 -12.77 -5.49 0.13
N LYS A 201 -11.85 -5.78 1.02
CA LYS A 201 -11.05 -7.01 1.02
C LYS A 201 -11.89 -8.22 1.44
N THR A 202 -11.61 -9.37 0.86
CA THR A 202 -12.08 -10.67 1.37
C THR A 202 -11.26 -11.07 2.60
N ASP A 203 -11.73 -12.03 3.38
CA ASP A 203 -11.00 -12.52 4.56
C ASP A 203 -9.62 -13.11 4.18
N TYR A 204 -9.52 -13.71 2.99
CA TYR A 204 -8.23 -14.16 2.45
C TYR A 204 -7.27 -12.97 2.25
N GLU A 205 -7.72 -11.91 1.58
CA GLU A 205 -6.90 -10.73 1.32
C GLU A 205 -6.46 -10.05 2.64
N VAL A 206 -7.38 -9.95 3.61
CA VAL A 206 -7.07 -9.46 4.97
C VAL A 206 -5.99 -10.31 5.63
N ALA A 207 -6.06 -11.64 5.52
CA ALA A 207 -5.06 -12.54 6.10
C ALA A 207 -3.68 -12.36 5.44
N MET A 208 -3.62 -12.16 4.12
CA MET A 208 -2.36 -11.92 3.40
C MET A 208 -1.73 -10.57 3.77
N ILE A 209 -2.52 -9.50 3.81
CA ILE A 209 -2.03 -8.16 4.22
C ILE A 209 -1.56 -8.20 5.68
N ARG A 210 -2.33 -8.82 6.58
CA ARG A 210 -1.91 -9.00 7.99
C ARG A 210 -0.56 -9.73 8.10
N LYS A 211 -0.34 -10.75 7.28
CA LYS A 211 0.95 -11.47 7.24
C LYS A 211 2.08 -10.59 6.70
N ALA A 212 1.85 -9.85 5.61
CA ALA A 212 2.83 -8.90 5.07
C ALA A 212 3.21 -7.84 6.11
N THR A 213 2.19 -7.23 6.74
CA THR A 213 2.39 -6.20 7.78
C THR A 213 3.14 -6.76 9.00
N ALA A 214 2.84 -8.00 9.43
CA ALA A 214 3.53 -8.64 10.55
C ALA A 214 5.04 -8.87 10.25
N VAL A 215 5.38 -9.30 9.02
CA VAL A 215 6.79 -9.46 8.60
C VAL A 215 7.49 -8.12 8.55
N SER A 216 6.86 -7.10 7.96
CA SER A 216 7.40 -5.74 7.88
C SER A 216 7.59 -5.12 9.26
N ALA A 217 6.62 -5.28 10.16
CA ALA A 217 6.72 -4.78 11.54
C ALA A 217 7.89 -5.39 12.31
N ALA A 218 8.11 -6.71 12.15
CA ALA A 218 9.28 -7.38 12.74
C ALA A 218 10.60 -6.87 12.13
N ALA A 219 10.63 -6.59 10.82
CA ALA A 219 11.79 -6.01 10.15
C ALA A 219 12.09 -4.59 10.65
N HIS A 220 11.06 -3.74 10.83
CA HIS A 220 11.20 -2.41 11.45
C HIS A 220 11.78 -2.50 12.86
N ARG A 221 11.29 -3.43 13.68
CA ARG A 221 11.86 -3.67 15.02
C ARG A 221 13.34 -4.07 14.92
N ARG A 222 13.71 -4.93 13.97
CA ARG A 222 15.11 -5.35 13.79
C ARG A 222 16.03 -4.20 13.38
N VAL A 223 15.56 -3.29 12.52
CA VAL A 223 16.30 -2.06 12.18
C VAL A 223 16.49 -1.20 13.43
N ALA A 224 15.43 -0.96 14.21
CA ALA A 224 15.50 -0.18 15.44
C ALA A 224 16.50 -0.77 16.45
N GLU A 225 16.56 -2.10 16.62
CA GLU A 225 17.52 -2.80 17.51
C GLU A 225 19.00 -2.60 17.09
N LYS A 226 19.25 -2.31 15.82
CA LYS A 226 20.59 -2.16 15.27
C LYS A 226 21.01 -0.71 15.08
N LEU A 227 20.06 0.23 15.11
CA LEU A 227 20.23 1.63 14.70
C LEU A 227 21.49 2.31 15.21
N LEU A 228 21.83 2.15 16.49
CA LEU A 228 23.01 2.80 17.11
C LEU A 228 24.38 2.31 16.57
N ARG A 229 24.37 1.30 15.70
CA ARG A 229 25.58 0.73 15.09
C ARG A 229 25.66 0.99 13.60
N LEU A 230 24.64 1.64 13.03
CA LEU A 230 24.56 1.90 11.60
C LEU A 230 25.26 3.21 11.28
N GLU A 231 25.95 3.24 10.16
CA GLU A 231 26.72 4.38 9.68
C GLU A 231 26.15 5.00 8.40
N ASN A 232 25.30 4.25 7.66
CA ASN A 232 24.77 4.67 6.36
C ASN A 232 23.30 4.29 6.20
N GLU A 233 22.55 5.08 5.41
CA GLU A 233 21.14 4.82 5.05
C GLU A 233 20.96 3.45 4.38
N SER A 234 21.95 3.01 3.59
CA SER A 234 21.93 1.69 2.91
C SER A 234 21.93 0.50 3.87
N GLU A 235 22.46 0.65 5.08
CA GLU A 235 22.42 -0.42 6.07
C GLU A 235 21.03 -0.58 6.67
N VAL A 236 20.27 0.51 6.80
CA VAL A 236 18.86 0.49 7.22
C VAL A 236 18.04 -0.32 6.21
N GLU A 237 18.20 -0.02 4.91
CA GLU A 237 17.56 -0.73 3.80
C GLU A 237 17.96 -2.21 3.81
N ALA A 238 19.27 -2.51 3.88
CA ALA A 238 19.78 -3.87 3.80
C ALA A 238 19.27 -4.78 4.92
N ILE A 239 19.17 -4.28 6.16
CA ILE A 239 18.66 -5.04 7.31
C ILE A 239 17.19 -5.38 7.11
N PHE A 240 16.37 -4.42 6.67
CA PHE A 240 14.95 -4.65 6.40
C PHE A 240 14.75 -5.70 5.32
N GLN A 241 15.42 -5.52 4.17
CA GLN A 241 15.32 -6.42 3.03
C GLN A 241 15.77 -7.85 3.38
N ALA A 242 16.89 -7.98 4.11
CA ALA A 242 17.40 -9.27 4.55
C ALA A 242 16.40 -9.99 5.47
N TRP A 243 15.79 -9.26 6.42
CA TRP A 243 14.78 -9.84 7.31
C TRP A 243 13.54 -10.30 6.55
N CYS A 244 12.99 -9.46 5.65
CA CYS A 244 11.84 -9.83 4.84
C CYS A 244 12.14 -11.08 3.99
N THR A 245 13.30 -11.12 3.32
CA THR A 245 13.72 -12.24 2.49
C THR A 245 13.83 -13.54 3.28
N THR A 246 14.47 -13.50 4.44
CA THR A 246 14.63 -14.69 5.31
C THR A 246 13.30 -15.15 5.94
N SER A 247 12.33 -14.24 6.03
CA SER A 247 10.96 -14.52 6.49
C SER A 247 10.02 -15.01 5.37
N GLY A 248 10.54 -15.22 4.14
CA GLY A 248 9.76 -15.67 2.98
C GLY A 248 9.03 -14.57 2.21
N ALA A 249 9.16 -13.31 2.61
CA ALA A 249 8.60 -12.13 1.92
C ALA A 249 9.71 -11.45 1.09
N ARG A 250 10.07 -12.03 -0.04
CA ARG A 250 11.18 -11.56 -0.86
C ARG A 250 10.91 -10.22 -1.54
N GLU A 251 9.68 -10.02 -1.98
CA GLU A 251 9.31 -8.85 -2.76
C GLU A 251 8.98 -7.67 -1.85
N GLN A 252 9.44 -6.48 -2.22
CA GLN A 252 9.10 -5.24 -1.54
C GLN A 252 7.85 -4.62 -2.16
N SER A 253 6.99 -4.00 -1.34
CA SER A 253 5.77 -3.31 -1.81
C SER A 253 6.11 -2.07 -2.66
N TYR A 254 7.23 -1.42 -2.35
CA TYR A 254 7.76 -0.21 -2.99
C TYR A 254 9.26 -0.07 -2.72
N ALA A 255 9.91 0.90 -3.36
CA ALA A 255 11.30 1.24 -3.06
C ALA A 255 11.41 1.72 -1.61
N ILE A 256 12.29 1.09 -0.84
CA ILE A 256 12.51 1.43 0.57
C ILE A 256 12.98 2.88 0.70
N ILE A 257 12.46 3.60 1.67
CA ILE A 257 12.84 4.96 2.01
C ILE A 257 13.58 4.95 3.35
N ALA A 258 14.86 5.31 3.33
CA ALA A 258 15.68 5.48 4.53
C ALA A 258 16.28 6.90 4.55
N GLY A 259 15.41 7.92 4.48
CA GLY A 259 15.82 9.32 4.37
C GLY A 259 16.29 9.90 5.69
N SER A 260 17.58 10.25 5.81
CA SER A 260 18.15 10.83 7.03
C SER A 260 18.41 12.33 6.94
N GLY A 261 18.28 13.04 8.05
CA GLY A 261 18.51 14.49 8.12
C GLY A 261 17.61 15.26 7.14
N LYS A 262 18.19 16.05 6.23
CA LYS A 262 17.42 16.78 5.20
C LYS A 262 16.64 15.86 4.26
N ASN A 263 17.17 14.66 3.96
CA ASN A 263 16.53 13.68 3.09
C ASN A 263 15.18 13.20 3.66
N ALA A 264 15.00 13.24 4.99
CA ALA A 264 13.75 12.93 5.67
C ALA A 264 12.58 13.86 5.26
N SER A 265 12.85 14.99 4.59
CA SER A 265 11.83 15.88 4.04
C SER A 265 11.49 15.59 2.58
N THR A 266 12.15 14.63 1.94
CA THR A 266 11.85 14.15 0.58
C THR A 266 10.92 12.95 0.68
N LEU A 267 9.67 13.10 0.26
CA LEU A 267 8.60 12.12 0.51
C LEU A 267 8.87 10.73 -0.07
N HIS A 268 9.49 10.65 -1.26
CA HIS A 268 9.87 9.40 -1.92
C HIS A 268 11.39 9.40 -2.18
N TYR A 269 12.16 9.50 -1.11
CA TYR A 269 13.62 9.39 -1.16
C TYR A 269 14.02 7.92 -1.26
N ASP A 270 14.71 7.54 -2.31
CA ASP A 270 15.08 6.15 -2.63
C ASP A 270 16.59 5.93 -2.87
N ALA A 271 17.39 6.97 -2.77
CA ALA A 271 18.83 6.85 -2.99
C ALA A 271 19.55 6.09 -1.87
N ASN A 272 19.11 6.23 -0.62
CA ASN A 272 19.53 5.49 0.58
C ASN A 272 21.06 5.28 0.68
N ASN A 273 21.86 6.30 0.39
CA ASN A 273 23.30 6.14 0.23
C ASN A 273 24.15 7.15 1.02
N GLU A 274 23.51 7.98 1.83
CA GLU A 274 24.22 9.01 2.59
C GLU A 274 24.56 8.57 4.03
N PRO A 275 25.65 9.11 4.63
CA PRO A 275 26.05 8.77 5.99
C PRO A 275 25.05 9.29 7.03
N LEU A 276 24.88 8.54 8.13
CA LEU A 276 24.02 8.93 9.27
C LEU A 276 24.72 9.89 10.22
N GLU A 277 26.04 10.01 10.16
CA GLU A 277 26.83 10.88 11.04
C GLU A 277 26.39 12.35 10.92
N GLY A 278 26.23 13.01 12.07
CA GLY A 278 25.81 14.41 12.14
C GLY A 278 24.35 14.68 11.87
N ARG A 279 23.52 13.64 11.61
CA ARG A 279 22.10 13.73 11.36
C ARG A 279 21.27 13.37 12.60
N GLU A 280 20.05 13.91 12.70
CA GLU A 280 19.22 13.69 13.89
C GLU A 280 18.27 12.52 13.75
N LEU A 281 17.59 12.42 12.61
CA LEU A 281 16.51 11.47 12.37
C LEU A 281 16.71 10.71 11.06
N VAL A 282 16.15 9.50 11.02
CA VAL A 282 15.84 8.77 9.78
C VAL A 282 14.32 8.62 9.69
N VAL A 283 13.70 9.08 8.62
CA VAL A 283 12.36 8.62 8.22
C VAL A 283 12.57 7.33 7.46
N PHE A 284 12.13 6.25 8.07
CA PHE A 284 12.27 4.90 7.55
C PHE A 284 10.88 4.37 7.19
N ASP A 285 10.65 4.22 5.89
CA ASP A 285 9.37 3.85 5.30
C ASP A 285 9.59 2.65 4.37
N ALA A 286 9.04 1.51 4.78
CA ALA A 286 9.28 0.23 4.12
C ALA A 286 8.18 -0.79 4.41
N GLY A 287 7.81 -1.53 3.40
CA GLY A 287 6.86 -2.63 3.46
C GLY A 287 7.20 -3.74 2.47
N CYS A 288 6.94 -5.00 2.84
CA CYS A 288 7.09 -6.14 1.96
C CYS A 288 5.73 -6.62 1.41
N GLU A 289 5.80 -7.45 0.37
CA GLU A 289 4.63 -8.18 -0.14
C GLU A 289 4.59 -9.61 0.41
N TRP A 290 3.38 -10.08 0.71
CA TRP A 290 3.12 -11.49 0.97
C TRP A 290 2.07 -11.99 -0.02
N HIS A 291 2.43 -12.93 -0.89
CA HIS A 291 1.55 -13.41 -1.97
C HIS A 291 0.93 -12.25 -2.76
N CYS A 292 1.75 -11.31 -3.20
CA CYS A 292 1.38 -10.10 -3.95
C CYS A 292 0.53 -9.08 -3.16
N TYR A 293 0.25 -9.28 -1.90
CA TYR A 293 -0.41 -8.30 -1.04
C TYR A 293 0.60 -7.46 -0.28
N ALA A 294 0.46 -6.16 -0.37
CA ALA A 294 1.38 -5.17 0.18
C ALA A 294 1.16 -4.93 1.67
N SER A 295 2.16 -4.34 2.31
CA SER A 295 2.09 -3.66 3.60
C SER A 295 2.81 -2.32 3.50
N ASP A 296 2.50 -1.39 4.40
CA ASP A 296 3.06 -0.05 4.41
C ASP A 296 3.26 0.45 5.85
N ILE A 297 4.52 0.70 6.23
CA ILE A 297 4.86 1.14 7.58
C ILE A 297 5.95 2.21 7.53
N THR A 298 5.68 3.35 8.13
CA THR A 298 6.73 4.37 8.39
C THR A 298 7.00 4.52 9.87
N ARG A 299 8.29 4.60 10.23
CA ARG A 299 8.78 4.99 11.54
C ARG A 299 9.86 6.08 11.41
N THR A 300 9.82 7.07 12.31
CA THR A 300 10.89 8.05 12.42
C THR A 300 11.80 7.69 13.60
N LEU A 301 13.06 7.42 13.29
CA LEU A 301 14.05 6.89 14.22
C LEU A 301 15.07 7.97 14.60
N PRO A 302 15.29 8.23 15.91
CA PRO A 302 16.38 9.11 16.34
C PRO A 302 17.72 8.38 16.27
N ILE A 303 18.62 8.81 15.39
CA ILE A 303 19.90 8.16 15.10
C ILE A 303 20.77 7.98 16.35
N SER A 304 20.75 8.97 17.26
CA SER A 304 21.51 8.92 18.53
C SER A 304 20.82 8.14 19.66
N GLY A 305 19.67 7.49 19.38
CA GLY A 305 18.83 6.82 20.40
C GLY A 305 17.98 7.75 21.25
N LYS A 306 17.99 9.05 20.98
CA LYS A 306 17.19 10.07 21.67
C LYS A 306 16.80 11.20 20.72
N PHE A 307 15.63 11.74 20.87
CA PHE A 307 15.19 12.93 20.13
C PHE A 307 15.83 14.20 20.72
N SER A 308 16.21 15.15 19.85
CA SER A 308 16.42 16.55 20.29
C SER A 308 15.09 17.19 20.75
N ALA A 309 15.14 18.35 21.37
CA ALA A 309 13.94 19.05 21.82
C ALA A 309 13.02 19.41 20.64
N GLU A 310 13.58 19.89 19.54
CA GLU A 310 12.89 20.22 18.31
C GLU A 310 12.29 18.97 17.65
N ALA A 311 13.08 17.91 17.47
CA ALA A 311 12.63 16.66 16.87
C ALA A 311 11.52 15.99 17.70
N LYS A 312 11.65 15.96 19.04
CA LYS A 312 10.62 15.42 19.95
C LYS A 312 9.30 16.19 19.83
N ALA A 313 9.39 17.51 19.80
CA ALA A 313 8.20 18.35 19.69
C ALA A 313 7.43 18.11 18.38
N VAL A 314 8.14 17.93 17.26
CA VAL A 314 7.53 17.58 15.96
C VAL A 314 6.98 16.14 16.00
N TYR A 315 7.76 15.19 16.53
CA TYR A 315 7.33 13.79 16.66
C TYR A 315 6.02 13.68 17.45
N ASP A 316 5.89 14.41 18.57
CA ASP A 316 4.68 14.40 19.41
C ASP A 316 3.46 14.97 18.68
N ILE A 317 3.64 15.95 17.80
CA ILE A 317 2.54 16.47 16.98
C ILE A 317 2.09 15.40 15.99
N VAL A 318 3.03 14.75 15.26
CA VAL A 318 2.72 13.72 14.27
C VAL A 318 2.09 12.49 14.94
N ALA A 319 2.62 12.04 16.07
CA ALA A 319 2.04 10.95 16.85
C ALA A 319 0.60 11.27 17.27
N ARG A 320 0.33 12.49 17.73
CA ARG A 320 -1.02 12.93 18.07
C ARG A 320 -1.94 12.99 16.85
N MET A 321 -1.45 13.48 15.69
CA MET A 321 -2.21 13.45 14.43
C MET A 321 -2.64 12.03 14.09
N GLN A 322 -1.73 11.06 14.20
CA GLN A 322 -1.98 9.66 13.87
C GLN A 322 -2.96 9.02 14.88
N ASP A 323 -2.66 9.10 16.17
CA ASP A 323 -3.42 8.43 17.22
C ASP A 323 -4.88 8.92 17.27
N GLU A 324 -5.09 10.26 17.16
CA GLU A 324 -6.43 10.83 17.12
C GLU A 324 -7.20 10.37 15.87
N CYS A 325 -6.58 10.37 14.67
CA CYS A 325 -7.23 9.92 13.45
C CYS A 325 -7.59 8.43 13.50
N ILE A 326 -6.68 7.58 13.97
CA ILE A 326 -6.93 6.13 14.11
C ILE A 326 -8.11 5.88 15.06
N SER A 327 -8.20 6.62 16.16
CA SER A 327 -9.28 6.46 17.15
C SER A 327 -10.69 6.72 16.61
N PHE A 328 -10.81 7.47 15.50
CA PHE A 328 -12.09 7.75 14.84
C PHE A 328 -12.45 6.74 13.73
N ILE A 329 -11.56 5.79 13.39
CA ILE A 329 -11.81 4.82 12.33
C ILE A 329 -12.86 3.80 12.76
N ARG A 330 -13.94 3.73 11.97
CA ARG A 330 -15.01 2.75 12.06
C ARG A 330 -15.85 2.78 10.77
N PRO A 331 -16.70 1.79 10.52
CA PRO A 331 -17.64 1.86 9.39
C PRO A 331 -18.49 3.14 9.45
N GLY A 332 -18.62 3.81 8.30
CA GLY A 332 -19.36 5.07 8.19
C GLY A 332 -18.54 6.34 8.45
N THR A 333 -17.28 6.23 8.86
CA THR A 333 -16.38 7.38 8.96
C THR A 333 -16.02 7.87 7.55
N LEU A 334 -16.14 9.17 7.30
CA LEU A 334 -15.66 9.79 6.08
C LEU A 334 -14.14 10.03 6.21
N PHE A 335 -13.33 9.35 5.40
CA PHE A 335 -11.86 9.42 5.54
C PHE A 335 -11.30 10.83 5.36
N PHE A 336 -11.98 11.63 4.53
CA PHE A 336 -11.62 13.04 4.33
C PHE A 336 -11.67 13.86 5.62
N ASP A 337 -12.64 13.61 6.50
CA ASP A 337 -12.75 14.33 7.77
C ASP A 337 -11.56 14.04 8.69
N LEU A 338 -11.00 12.83 8.61
CA LEU A 338 -9.77 12.47 9.33
C LEU A 338 -8.57 13.28 8.81
N HIS A 339 -8.45 13.47 7.48
CA HIS A 339 -7.39 14.31 6.91
C HIS A 339 -7.51 15.78 7.36
N VAL A 340 -8.73 16.32 7.37
CA VAL A 340 -8.98 17.68 7.87
C VAL A 340 -8.61 17.78 9.36
N HIS A 341 -8.97 16.77 10.17
CA HIS A 341 -8.61 16.71 11.58
C HIS A 341 -7.08 16.70 11.78
N ALA A 342 -6.35 15.81 11.06
CA ALA A 342 -4.89 15.77 11.10
C ALA A 342 -4.26 17.13 10.76
N SER A 343 -4.77 17.79 9.72
CA SER A 343 -4.29 19.12 9.29
C SER A 343 -4.51 20.19 10.39
N ARG A 344 -5.63 20.12 11.14
CA ARG A 344 -5.91 21.01 12.26
C ARG A 344 -4.96 20.75 13.44
N VAL A 345 -4.71 19.49 13.76
CA VAL A 345 -3.73 19.11 14.81
C VAL A 345 -2.34 19.60 14.45
N ALA A 346 -1.91 19.43 13.18
CA ALA A 346 -0.64 19.95 12.67
C ALA A 346 -0.55 21.47 12.83
N GLN A 347 -1.58 22.22 12.38
CA GLN A 347 -1.61 23.67 12.52
C GLN A 347 -1.51 24.13 13.98
N GLN A 348 -2.29 23.53 14.87
CA GLN A 348 -2.27 23.86 16.31
C GLN A 348 -0.87 23.63 16.90
N GLY A 349 -0.26 22.49 16.57
CA GLY A 349 1.08 22.14 17.00
C GLY A 349 2.12 23.15 16.50
N LEU A 350 2.12 23.46 15.21
CA LEU A 350 3.06 24.39 14.59
C LEU A 350 2.89 25.84 15.10
N LEU A 351 1.66 26.27 15.40
CA LEU A 351 1.42 27.55 16.07
C LEU A 351 1.99 27.54 17.49
N LYS A 352 1.80 26.46 18.26
CA LYS A 352 2.36 26.31 19.62
C LYS A 352 3.89 26.32 19.62
N LEU A 353 4.53 25.75 18.61
CA LEU A 353 5.99 25.79 18.43
C LEU A 353 6.49 27.16 17.96
N GLY A 354 5.60 28.04 17.52
CA GLY A 354 5.93 29.35 16.96
C GLY A 354 6.49 29.27 15.52
N VAL A 355 6.46 28.11 14.86
CA VAL A 355 6.81 27.93 13.44
C VAL A 355 5.79 28.65 12.57
N LEU A 356 4.50 28.47 12.89
CA LEU A 356 3.41 29.30 12.39
C LEU A 356 3.10 30.41 13.40
N LYS A 357 2.56 31.55 12.92
CA LYS A 357 2.18 32.71 13.69
C LYS A 357 0.94 33.39 13.11
N GLY A 358 0.24 34.17 13.89
CA GLY A 358 -0.97 34.92 13.50
C GLY A 358 -2.24 34.30 14.04
N ASP A 359 -3.38 34.79 13.58
CA ASP A 359 -4.68 34.27 13.97
C ASP A 359 -4.91 32.88 13.41
N PRO A 360 -5.31 31.88 14.21
CA PRO A 360 -5.48 30.52 13.75
C PRO A 360 -6.48 30.33 12.59
N ALA A 361 -7.56 31.14 12.56
CA ALA A 361 -8.55 31.08 11.50
C ALA A 361 -8.01 31.66 10.19
N GLU A 362 -7.22 32.74 10.27
CA GLU A 362 -6.56 33.29 9.08
C GLU A 362 -5.48 32.35 8.53
N VAL A 363 -4.67 31.70 9.38
CA VAL A 363 -3.68 30.70 8.99
C VAL A 363 -4.35 29.53 8.29
N TRP A 364 -5.48 29.06 8.85
CA TRP A 364 -6.28 27.99 8.27
C TRP A 364 -6.86 28.39 6.92
N GLY A 365 -7.56 29.51 6.85
CA GLY A 365 -8.15 30.01 5.60
C GLY A 365 -7.14 30.34 4.50
N ALA A 366 -5.87 30.58 4.87
CA ALA A 366 -4.77 30.68 3.91
C ALA A 366 -4.28 29.30 3.42
N GLY A 367 -4.53 28.23 4.17
CA GLY A 367 -4.01 26.88 3.88
C GLY A 367 -2.51 26.72 4.12
N THR A 368 -1.90 27.55 4.97
CA THR A 368 -0.44 27.60 5.16
C THR A 368 0.12 26.32 5.81
N VAL A 369 -0.71 25.51 6.46
CA VAL A 369 -0.33 24.22 7.04
C VAL A 369 0.23 23.25 5.98
N ALA A 370 -0.19 23.37 4.71
CA ALA A 370 0.29 22.55 3.61
C ALA A 370 1.79 22.76 3.29
N ALA A 371 2.41 23.84 3.80
CA ALA A 371 3.86 24.02 3.75
C ALA A 371 4.62 22.93 4.52
N PHE A 372 3.97 22.31 5.51
CA PHE A 372 4.56 21.34 6.43
C PHE A 372 3.89 19.97 6.37
N PHE A 373 2.62 19.88 6.01
CA PHE A 373 1.88 18.63 5.77
C PHE A 373 1.28 18.66 4.35
N PRO A 374 2.08 18.29 3.32
CA PRO A 374 1.75 18.50 1.90
C PRO A 374 1.02 17.34 1.24
N HIS A 375 0.77 16.22 1.91
CA HIS A 375 0.20 15.02 1.32
C HIS A 375 -1.10 14.57 2.00
N GLY A 376 -1.77 13.57 1.43
CA GLY A 376 -2.96 12.95 2.01
C GLY A 376 -2.66 12.22 3.31
N LEU A 377 -3.68 12.05 4.16
CA LEU A 377 -3.55 11.29 5.41
C LEU A 377 -3.26 9.80 5.17
N GLY A 378 -3.61 9.27 4.00
CA GLY A 378 -3.38 7.88 3.66
C GLY A 378 -4.12 7.43 2.41
N HIS A 379 -4.01 6.15 2.12
CA HIS A 379 -4.53 5.49 0.92
C HIS A 379 -5.00 4.07 1.25
N HIS A 380 -5.65 3.39 0.30
CA HIS A 380 -5.91 1.96 0.41
C HIS A 380 -4.63 1.15 0.25
N VAL A 381 -4.55 0.02 0.95
CA VAL A 381 -3.52 -1.01 0.80
C VAL A 381 -4.18 -2.30 0.31
N GLY A 382 -3.52 -3.01 -0.59
CA GLY A 382 -4.03 -4.27 -1.15
C GLY A 382 -3.01 -4.98 -2.03
N LEU A 383 -3.38 -5.31 -3.26
CA LEU A 383 -2.46 -5.86 -4.25
C LEU A 383 -1.42 -4.85 -4.75
N GLU A 384 -1.65 -3.58 -4.54
CA GLU A 384 -0.67 -2.51 -4.66
C GLU A 384 -0.56 -1.79 -3.32
N VAL A 385 0.62 -1.21 -3.02
CA VAL A 385 0.79 -0.38 -1.82
C VAL A 385 -0.18 0.80 -1.85
N HIS A 386 -0.22 1.54 -2.96
CA HIS A 386 -1.27 2.51 -3.25
C HIS A 386 -2.36 1.82 -4.06
N ASP A 387 -3.24 1.10 -3.36
CA ASP A 387 -4.26 0.30 -4.00
C ASP A 387 -5.39 1.15 -4.60
N VAL A 388 -6.20 0.51 -5.42
CA VAL A 388 -7.30 1.16 -6.14
C VAL A 388 -8.36 1.74 -5.21
N SER A 389 -8.98 2.84 -5.62
CA SER A 389 -9.97 3.54 -4.81
C SER A 389 -11.44 3.23 -5.18
N GLY A 390 -11.70 2.55 -6.28
CA GLY A 390 -13.06 2.33 -6.77
C GLY A 390 -13.73 3.60 -7.32
N ARG A 391 -15.08 3.64 -7.25
CA ARG A 391 -15.89 4.77 -7.75
C ARG A 391 -15.79 6.02 -6.88
N GLU A 392 -15.52 5.83 -5.61
CA GLU A 392 -15.31 6.90 -4.62
C GLU A 392 -13.85 6.91 -4.19
N ARG A 393 -13.34 8.07 -3.80
CA ARG A 393 -11.96 8.25 -3.39
C ARG A 393 -11.87 8.74 -1.96
N LEU A 394 -10.85 8.31 -1.23
CA LEU A 394 -10.62 8.72 0.15
C LEU A 394 -10.44 10.24 0.27
N LEU A 395 -9.68 10.86 -0.64
CA LEU A 395 -9.29 12.27 -0.51
C LEU A 395 -9.57 13.13 -1.74
N LEU A 396 -9.46 12.59 -2.97
CA LEU A 396 -9.58 13.37 -4.22
C LEU A 396 -11.03 13.43 -4.72
N LEU A 397 -11.40 14.55 -5.34
CA LEU A 397 -12.66 14.68 -6.09
C LEU A 397 -12.55 13.95 -7.44
N ASN A 398 -13.62 13.27 -7.85
CA ASN A 398 -13.68 12.52 -9.12
C ASN A 398 -13.47 13.37 -10.40
N ASN A 399 -13.49 14.71 -10.29
CA ASN A 399 -13.50 15.60 -11.46
C ASN A 399 -12.12 15.97 -12.01
N VAL A 400 -11.01 15.45 -11.46
CA VAL A 400 -9.66 15.86 -11.89
C VAL A 400 -9.05 14.91 -12.92
N MET A 401 -9.73 13.84 -13.30
CA MET A 401 -9.19 12.81 -14.20
C MET A 401 -9.97 12.66 -15.51
N GLY A 402 -10.16 13.76 -16.22
CA GLY A 402 -10.50 13.75 -17.65
C GLY A 402 -9.25 13.57 -18.51
N GLY A 403 -8.47 12.52 -18.33
CA GLY A 403 -7.32 12.16 -19.15
C GLY A 403 -7.52 10.79 -19.76
N GLN A 404 -7.80 10.71 -21.06
CA GLN A 404 -7.73 9.48 -21.83
C GLN A 404 -6.30 8.89 -21.76
N GLY A 405 -6.17 7.66 -21.29
CA GLY A 405 -4.94 6.88 -21.29
C GLY A 405 -4.38 6.63 -19.91
N GLY A 406 -4.51 5.38 -19.46
CA GLY A 406 -4.16 4.79 -18.18
C GLY A 406 -2.72 4.94 -17.66
N ARG A 407 -2.25 6.18 -17.57
CA ARG A 407 -1.10 6.51 -16.75
C ARG A 407 -1.63 7.03 -15.43
N VAL A 408 -1.19 6.43 -14.34
CA VAL A 408 -1.34 6.94 -12.97
C VAL A 408 -1.08 8.45 -13.03
N GLY A 409 -2.14 9.25 -12.87
CA GLY A 409 -2.02 10.70 -12.88
C GLY A 409 -1.03 11.11 -11.80
N LYS A 410 -0.19 12.12 -12.08
CA LYS A 410 0.69 12.71 -11.06
C LYS A 410 -0.14 12.92 -9.81
N ARG A 411 0.35 12.41 -8.66
CA ARG A 411 -0.26 12.66 -7.34
C ARG A 411 -0.43 14.16 -7.20
N GLU A 412 -1.67 14.63 -7.11
CA GLU A 412 -1.91 16.03 -6.78
C GLU A 412 -1.57 16.23 -5.31
N VAL A 413 -0.60 17.06 -5.06
CA VAL A 413 -0.34 17.63 -3.74
C VAL A 413 -1.61 18.39 -3.34
N ILE A 414 -2.16 18.13 -2.14
CA ILE A 414 -3.28 18.92 -1.62
C ILE A 414 -2.79 20.36 -1.47
N THR A 415 -3.26 21.21 -2.37
CA THR A 415 -2.79 22.61 -2.38
C THR A 415 -3.51 23.44 -1.32
N PRO A 416 -2.90 24.53 -0.86
CA PRO A 416 -3.55 25.49 0.06
C PRO A 416 -4.89 26.02 -0.48
N GLU A 417 -4.98 26.22 -1.81
CA GLU A 417 -6.20 26.63 -2.47
C GLU A 417 -7.30 25.58 -2.35
N MET A 418 -6.96 24.30 -2.45
CA MET A 418 -7.91 23.20 -2.25
C MET A 418 -8.42 23.17 -0.82
N LEU A 419 -7.58 23.30 0.20
CA LEU A 419 -8.00 23.37 1.60
C LEU A 419 -8.90 24.58 1.86
N GLY A 420 -8.54 25.76 1.36
CA GLY A 420 -9.34 26.99 1.51
C GLY A 420 -10.68 26.93 0.78
N ALA A 421 -10.73 26.37 -0.43
CA ALA A 421 -11.98 26.18 -1.19
C ALA A 421 -12.93 25.19 -0.49
N MET A 422 -12.39 24.17 0.16
CA MET A 422 -13.15 23.16 0.89
C MET A 422 -13.82 23.74 2.14
N GLU A 423 -13.17 24.67 2.86
CA GLU A 423 -13.79 25.36 4.00
C GLU A 423 -14.86 26.37 3.60
N GLN A 424 -14.60 27.17 2.56
CA GLN A 424 -15.62 28.09 2.05
C GLN A 424 -16.87 27.33 1.61
N ALA A 425 -16.69 26.16 1.01
CA ALA A 425 -17.77 25.27 0.63
C ALA A 425 -18.51 24.71 1.88
N ALA A 426 -17.80 24.33 2.92
CA ALA A 426 -18.39 23.84 4.18
C ALA A 426 -19.13 24.94 4.95
N ALA A 427 -18.62 26.18 4.94
CA ALA A 427 -19.21 27.32 5.65
C ALA A 427 -20.46 27.88 4.95
N SER A 428 -20.64 27.67 3.65
CA SER A 428 -21.74 28.28 2.86
C SER A 428 -23.08 27.53 2.91
N GLY A 429 -23.16 26.39 3.62
CA GLY A 429 -24.40 25.60 3.77
C GLY A 429 -24.99 25.03 2.47
N ALA A 430 -24.80 25.71 1.34
CA ALA A 430 -25.20 25.24 0.01
C ALA A 430 -24.25 24.17 -0.54
N ALA A 431 -23.10 24.03 0.09
CA ALA A 431 -22.01 23.19 -0.33
C ALA A 431 -21.84 21.93 0.53
N ALA A 432 -22.74 21.67 1.49
CA ALA A 432 -22.65 20.47 2.33
C ALA A 432 -22.58 19.15 1.54
N ALA A 433 -23.07 19.14 0.31
CA ALA A 433 -23.02 17.96 -0.57
C ALA A 433 -21.84 18.00 -1.58
N ALA A 434 -21.37 19.16 -2.01
CA ALA A 434 -20.38 19.26 -3.08
C ALA A 434 -18.95 18.83 -2.67
N PRO A 435 -18.40 19.22 -1.48
CA PRO A 435 -17.10 18.75 -1.02
C PRO A 435 -17.06 17.25 -0.72
N TYR A 436 -18.22 16.67 -0.39
CA TYR A 436 -18.33 15.27 0.01
C TYR A 436 -18.72 14.34 -1.16
N ARG A 437 -19.12 14.89 -2.28
CA ARG A 437 -19.54 14.11 -3.45
C ARG A 437 -18.36 13.34 -4.03
N GLY A 438 -18.52 12.01 -4.14
CA GLY A 438 -17.50 11.10 -4.64
C GLY A 438 -16.38 10.81 -3.65
N ARG A 439 -16.53 11.22 -2.37
CA ARG A 439 -15.63 10.85 -1.29
C ARG A 439 -16.10 9.59 -0.58
N GLN A 440 -15.13 8.80 -0.14
CA GLN A 440 -15.38 7.46 0.36
C GLN A 440 -15.62 7.45 1.87
N TYR A 441 -16.70 6.79 2.25
CA TYR A 441 -16.95 6.36 3.61
C TYR A 441 -16.29 5.01 3.86
N LEU A 442 -15.64 4.85 5.01
CA LEU A 442 -15.01 3.60 5.40
C LEU A 442 -16.06 2.51 5.62
N ARG A 443 -15.74 1.31 5.18
CA ARG A 443 -16.57 0.10 5.33
C ARG A 443 -15.72 -1.03 5.91
N LYS A 444 -16.36 -1.98 6.59
CA LYS A 444 -15.71 -3.22 7.05
C LYS A 444 -14.85 -3.84 5.94
N ASN A 445 -13.71 -4.37 6.33
CA ASN A 445 -12.70 -5.00 5.46
C ASN A 445 -12.07 -4.04 4.43
N MET A 446 -12.18 -2.73 4.59
CA MET A 446 -11.22 -1.81 3.98
C MET A 446 -9.94 -1.80 4.80
N ILE A 447 -8.80 -1.74 4.12
CA ILE A 447 -7.50 -1.52 4.76
C ILE A 447 -6.94 -0.23 4.19
N VAL A 448 -6.60 0.70 5.09
CA VAL A 448 -6.10 2.03 4.75
C VAL A 448 -4.88 2.36 5.59
N THR A 449 -3.95 3.15 5.04
CA THR A 449 -2.89 3.74 5.84
C THR A 449 -3.39 4.95 6.62
N VAL A 450 -2.75 5.22 7.75
CA VAL A 450 -2.84 6.50 8.47
C VAL A 450 -1.41 6.99 8.70
N GLU A 451 -0.99 7.92 7.85
CA GLU A 451 0.43 8.29 7.66
C GLU A 451 0.68 9.81 7.76
N PRO A 452 0.23 10.50 8.79
CA PRO A 452 0.52 11.92 8.88
C PRO A 452 2.02 12.18 8.97
N GLY A 453 2.45 13.33 8.42
CA GLY A 453 3.83 13.78 8.50
C GLY A 453 3.97 15.29 8.58
N ILE A 454 5.06 15.75 9.17
CA ILE A 454 5.48 17.16 9.19
C ILE A 454 6.90 17.23 8.65
N TYR A 455 7.09 18.05 7.61
CA TYR A 455 8.34 18.14 6.87
C TYR A 455 8.83 19.57 6.79
N PHE A 456 10.14 19.74 6.89
CA PHE A 456 10.84 21.02 6.79
C PHE A 456 11.72 21.05 5.54
N CYS A 457 11.10 20.79 4.37
CA CYS A 457 11.80 20.86 3.08
C CYS A 457 12.09 22.33 2.74
N ARG A 458 13.36 22.72 2.85
CA ARG A 458 13.78 24.12 2.66
C ARG A 458 13.39 24.63 1.28
N GLU A 459 13.70 23.88 0.24
CA GLU A 459 13.44 24.26 -1.15
C GLU A 459 11.94 24.47 -1.42
N TYR A 460 11.09 23.60 -0.87
CA TYR A 460 9.64 23.72 -1.01
C TYR A 460 9.07 24.89 -0.22
N ILE A 461 9.48 25.05 1.05
CA ILE A 461 8.96 26.10 1.93
C ILE A 461 9.43 27.49 1.43
N GLU A 462 10.71 27.64 1.11
CA GLU A 462 11.26 28.92 0.67
C GLU A 462 10.82 29.28 -0.74
N GLY A 463 10.85 28.31 -1.66
CA GLY A 463 10.52 28.53 -3.07
C GLY A 463 9.04 28.76 -3.34
N TYR A 464 8.15 28.15 -2.56
CA TYR A 464 6.70 28.20 -2.81
C TYR A 464 5.94 29.04 -1.78
N PHE A 465 6.17 28.81 -0.46
CA PHE A 465 5.37 29.45 0.60
C PHE A 465 5.95 30.78 1.08
N LEU A 466 7.25 30.88 1.27
CA LEU A 466 7.89 32.11 1.70
C LEU A 466 8.02 33.16 0.58
N SER A 467 7.97 32.72 -0.68
CA SER A 467 7.90 33.60 -1.85
C SER A 467 6.50 34.19 -2.07
N ASN A 468 5.45 33.58 -1.48
CA ASN A 468 4.07 34.02 -1.62
C ASN A 468 3.64 34.83 -0.38
N PRO A 469 3.32 36.15 -0.52
CA PRO A 469 2.90 36.99 0.62
C PRO A 469 1.70 36.46 1.42
N ARG A 470 0.80 35.70 0.77
CA ARG A 470 -0.36 35.08 1.42
C ARG A 470 0.06 34.14 2.56
N HIS A 471 1.14 33.38 2.35
CA HIS A 471 1.64 32.39 3.31
C HIS A 471 2.80 32.95 4.15
N ALA A 472 3.70 33.73 3.55
CA ALA A 472 4.92 34.23 4.20
C ALA A 472 4.65 34.99 5.50
N ARG A 473 3.51 35.72 5.59
CA ARG A 473 3.10 36.47 6.79
C ARG A 473 2.83 35.56 7.98
N PHE A 474 2.46 34.30 7.74
CA PHE A 474 2.11 33.33 8.78
C PHE A 474 3.27 32.41 9.17
N ILE A 475 4.40 32.43 8.47
CA ILE A 475 5.57 31.62 8.76
C ILE A 475 6.60 32.47 9.51
N ASN A 476 7.10 31.96 10.63
CA ASN A 476 8.15 32.60 11.41
C ASN A 476 9.52 32.09 10.97
N LYS A 477 10.18 32.81 10.08
CA LYS A 477 11.48 32.43 9.50
C LYS A 477 12.56 32.16 10.55
N THR A 478 12.61 32.97 11.62
CA THR A 478 13.62 32.82 12.67
C THR A 478 13.44 31.53 13.47
N VAL A 479 12.19 31.16 13.78
CA VAL A 479 11.90 29.89 14.47
C VAL A 479 12.08 28.73 13.52
N LEU A 480 11.60 28.83 12.26
CA LEU A 480 11.69 27.79 11.24
C LEU A 480 13.14 27.34 10.99
N GLU A 481 14.12 28.25 11.03
CA GLU A 481 15.52 27.93 10.81
C GLU A 481 16.05 26.85 11.77
N ARG A 482 15.51 26.78 12.98
CA ARG A 482 15.87 25.75 13.97
C ARG A 482 15.33 24.36 13.63
N TYR A 483 14.26 24.29 12.81
CA TYR A 483 13.59 23.04 12.49
C TYR A 483 14.07 22.40 11.17
N TYR A 484 14.76 23.13 10.31
CA TYR A 484 15.28 22.55 9.06
C TYR A 484 16.21 21.34 9.30
N ARG A 485 16.93 21.30 10.40
CA ARG A 485 17.80 20.18 10.77
C ARG A 485 17.03 18.90 11.18
N VAL A 486 15.76 19.04 11.58
CA VAL A 486 14.85 17.91 11.86
C VAL A 486 14.54 17.15 10.56
N GLY A 487 14.50 17.86 9.43
CA GLY A 487 14.15 17.31 8.11
C GLY A 487 12.68 16.97 8.02
N GLY A 488 12.27 15.83 8.55
CA GLY A 488 10.86 15.39 8.54
C GLY A 488 10.57 14.32 9.58
N VAL A 489 9.27 14.20 9.89
CA VAL A 489 8.71 13.13 10.73
C VAL A 489 7.47 12.59 10.05
N ARG A 490 7.39 11.28 9.83
CA ARG A 490 6.20 10.53 9.41
C ARG A 490 6.04 9.31 10.32
N ILE A 491 4.82 9.00 10.69
CA ILE A 491 4.46 7.77 11.41
C ILE A 491 3.26 7.19 10.69
N GLU A 492 3.35 5.92 10.27
CA GLU A 492 2.36 5.26 9.44
C GLU A 492 2.05 3.87 9.94
N ASP A 493 0.78 3.52 9.89
CA ASP A 493 0.27 2.20 10.21
C ASP A 493 -0.79 1.76 9.19
N ASP A 494 -0.82 0.46 8.87
CA ASP A 494 -1.90 -0.22 8.15
C ASP A 494 -3.08 -0.47 9.10
N ILE A 495 -4.26 0.05 8.77
CA ILE A 495 -5.46 -0.01 9.61
C ILE A 495 -6.57 -0.78 8.90
N LEU A 496 -6.97 -1.90 9.46
CA LEU A 496 -8.14 -2.67 9.03
C LEU A 496 -9.40 -2.10 9.70
N VAL A 497 -10.40 -1.78 8.91
CA VAL A 497 -11.74 -1.39 9.40
C VAL A 497 -12.51 -2.66 9.77
N THR A 498 -12.91 -2.80 11.04
CA THR A 498 -13.67 -3.93 11.58
C THR A 498 -15.18 -3.69 11.54
N ASP A 499 -15.99 -4.48 12.23
CA ASP A 499 -17.45 -4.32 12.28
C ASP A 499 -17.89 -3.04 12.99
N ASP A 500 -17.17 -2.63 14.03
CA ASP A 500 -17.53 -1.53 14.93
C ASP A 500 -16.39 -0.55 15.23
N GLY A 501 -15.20 -0.78 14.67
CA GLY A 501 -14.02 0.03 14.91
C GLY A 501 -12.90 -0.29 13.93
N TYR A 502 -11.72 -0.55 14.47
CA TYR A 502 -10.51 -0.83 13.69
C TYR A 502 -9.59 -1.84 14.39
N GLU A 503 -8.72 -2.44 13.59
CA GLU A 503 -7.53 -3.18 14.05
C GLU A 503 -6.30 -2.53 13.44
N ASN A 504 -5.32 -2.13 14.26
CA ASN A 504 -4.02 -1.67 13.78
C ASN A 504 -3.13 -2.89 13.54
N LEU A 505 -2.83 -3.17 12.28
CA LEU A 505 -2.04 -4.33 11.86
C LEU A 505 -0.53 -4.14 12.13
N SER A 506 -0.08 -2.88 12.28
CA SER A 506 1.34 -2.50 12.37
C SER A 506 1.88 -2.43 13.80
N THR A 507 1.13 -2.89 14.80
CA THR A 507 1.48 -2.76 16.23
C THR A 507 2.80 -3.43 16.60
N GLY A 508 3.29 -4.41 15.81
CA GLY A 508 4.59 -5.04 16.00
C GLY A 508 5.80 -4.14 15.70
N ALA A 509 5.59 -3.05 14.92
CA ALA A 509 6.61 -2.02 14.68
C ALA A 509 6.59 -0.99 15.82
N PRO A 510 7.65 -0.88 16.63
CA PRO A 510 7.63 -0.02 17.81
C PRO A 510 7.55 1.46 17.44
N LYS A 511 6.82 2.25 18.24
CA LYS A 511 6.75 3.72 18.16
C LYS A 511 6.79 4.37 19.55
N GLY A 512 7.05 5.68 19.61
CA GLY A 512 7.07 6.43 20.86
C GLY A 512 8.10 5.92 21.86
N GLU A 513 7.70 5.71 23.11
CA GLU A 513 8.57 5.27 24.19
C GLU A 513 9.07 3.81 23.99
N GLU A 514 8.26 2.94 23.39
CA GLU A 514 8.67 1.58 23.06
C GLU A 514 9.82 1.59 22.05
N LEU A 515 9.73 2.41 21.00
CA LEU A 515 10.78 2.57 20.02
C LEU A 515 12.11 2.96 20.68
N LEU A 516 12.08 3.94 21.59
CA LEU A 516 13.29 4.37 22.30
C LEU A 516 13.87 3.25 23.19
N LYS A 517 13.02 2.44 23.81
CA LYS A 517 13.48 1.27 24.59
C LYS A 517 14.17 0.24 23.69
N VAL A 518 13.57 -0.07 22.54
CA VAL A 518 14.14 -1.01 21.56
C VAL A 518 15.49 -0.52 21.06
N ILE A 519 15.60 0.72 20.60
CA ILE A 519 16.85 1.31 20.09
C ILE A 519 17.97 1.24 21.16
N ASN A 520 17.65 1.51 22.42
CA ASN A 520 18.61 1.55 23.52
C ASN A 520 18.83 0.20 24.22
N GLY A 521 18.29 -0.92 23.70
CA GLY A 521 18.46 -2.26 24.27
C GLY A 521 17.82 -2.44 25.65
N LYS A 522 16.69 -1.76 25.89
CA LYS A 522 15.94 -1.77 27.17
C LYS A 522 14.56 -2.43 27.04
N ALA A 523 14.26 -3.04 25.86
CA ALA A 523 13.00 -3.71 25.57
C ALA A 523 13.01 -5.16 25.98
#